data_e12208d2f05f9cda72cd65f08cbc2158
#
_entry.id   e12208d2f05f9cda72cd65f08cbc2158
#
_cell.length_a   1.000
_cell.length_b   1.000
_cell.length_c   1.000
_cell.angle_alpha   90.00
_cell.angle_beta   90.00
_cell.angle_gamma   90.00
#
_symmetry.space_group_name_H-M   'P 1'
#
loop_
_entity.id
_entity.type
_entity.pdbx_description
1 polymer ?
#
loop_
_entity_poly.entity_id
_entity_poly.type
_entity_poly.pdbx_seq_one_letter_code
_entity_poly.pdbx_strand_id
1 'polypeptide(L)'
;MESYNDLNTDEPDSKRIFYTLLDGFDNPATNGSVVGYASPPFAEQGNVHSGMQAMPLFYDNGVGISEATLTLVDQKNWTEEGVDSLTIWFRGEAANAVVPLYVAVNGNAVVTHTNLTASQIDTWTQWTIDLQVFADQGVNLSNVNTISLGLGNKSNPLAGGTGTMYFDDIRLYRPAP
;
A
#
# COMPACT_ATOMS: atom_id res chain seq x y z
N MET A 1 -3.18 1.58 10.78
CA MET A 1 -2.80 0.14 10.88
C MET A 1 -3.22 -0.51 12.20
N GLU A 2 -3.81 0.23 13.12
CA GLU A 2 -4.06 -0.12 14.54
C GLU A 2 -5.03 -1.29 14.80
N SER A 3 -5.80 -1.72 13.80
CA SER A 3 -6.76 -2.84 13.95
C SER A 3 -6.14 -4.23 13.79
N TYR A 4 -4.89 -4.31 13.34
CA TYR A 4 -4.21 -5.60 13.18
C TYR A 4 -3.65 -6.10 14.51
N ASN A 5 -3.52 -7.41 14.63
CA ASN A 5 -3.01 -8.07 15.83
C ASN A 5 -2.20 -9.34 15.50
N ASP A 6 -1.57 -9.91 16.52
CA ASP A 6 -0.71 -11.07 16.41
C ASP A 6 -1.38 -12.38 16.90
N LEU A 7 -2.70 -12.38 17.07
CA LEU A 7 -3.46 -13.54 17.53
C LEU A 7 -3.30 -14.72 16.57
N ASN A 8 -3.43 -15.94 17.10
CA ASN A 8 -3.37 -17.14 16.27
C ASN A 8 -4.56 -17.20 15.31
N THR A 9 -4.38 -17.90 14.20
CA THR A 9 -5.39 -17.99 13.12
C THR A 9 -6.71 -18.64 13.53
N ASP A 10 -6.69 -19.46 14.55
CA ASP A 10 -7.85 -20.15 15.13
C ASP A 10 -8.58 -19.30 16.19
N GLU A 11 -8.05 -18.14 16.54
CA GLU A 11 -8.70 -17.20 17.45
C GLU A 11 -9.72 -16.34 16.68
N PRO A 12 -10.95 -16.16 17.19
CA PRO A 12 -12.03 -15.51 16.45
C PRO A 12 -11.77 -14.02 16.13
N ASP A 13 -10.92 -13.35 16.93
CA ASP A 13 -10.57 -11.95 16.74
C ASP A 13 -9.23 -11.76 16.02
N SER A 14 -8.68 -12.81 15.42
CA SER A 14 -7.43 -12.75 14.68
C SER A 14 -7.55 -11.87 13.45
N LYS A 15 -6.68 -10.84 13.38
CA LYS A 15 -6.59 -9.88 12.28
C LYS A 15 -5.12 -9.64 11.93
N ARG A 16 -4.47 -10.65 11.34
CA ARG A 16 -3.10 -10.50 10.88
C ARG A 16 -3.06 -9.65 9.62
N ILE A 17 -2.08 -8.76 9.51
CA ILE A 17 -1.99 -7.76 8.44
C ILE A 17 -2.01 -8.38 7.04
N PHE A 18 -1.34 -9.50 6.82
CA PHE A 18 -1.24 -10.19 5.53
C PHE A 18 -2.49 -10.98 5.13
N TYR A 19 -3.49 -11.15 6.01
CA TYR A 19 -4.78 -11.71 5.63
C TYR A 19 -5.75 -10.67 5.06
N THR A 20 -5.44 -9.40 5.29
CA THR A 20 -6.25 -8.29 4.82
C THR A 20 -5.62 -7.62 3.60
N LEU A 21 -4.30 -7.46 3.64
CA LEU A 21 -3.50 -6.91 2.55
C LEU A 21 -2.89 -8.08 1.77
N LEU A 22 -3.59 -8.51 0.74
CA LEU A 22 -3.16 -9.64 -0.09
C LEU A 22 -1.93 -9.27 -0.90
N ASP A 23 -0.91 -10.09 -0.81
CA ASP A 23 0.41 -9.89 -1.40
C ASP A 23 0.81 -11.05 -2.34
N GLY A 24 2.09 -11.17 -2.64
CA GLY A 24 2.65 -12.20 -3.50
C GLY A 24 3.03 -13.51 -2.81
N PHE A 25 2.83 -13.63 -1.49
CA PHE A 25 3.30 -14.79 -0.74
C PHE A 25 2.77 -16.12 -1.31
N ASP A 26 1.49 -16.17 -1.68
CA ASP A 26 0.88 -17.36 -2.28
C ASP A 26 1.11 -17.48 -3.80
N ASN A 27 1.63 -16.42 -4.45
CA ASN A 27 1.89 -16.41 -5.89
C ASN A 27 3.20 -15.66 -6.24
N PRO A 28 4.34 -16.08 -5.71
CA PRO A 28 5.62 -15.39 -5.87
C PRO A 28 6.15 -15.38 -7.31
N ALA A 29 5.57 -16.17 -8.20
CA ALA A 29 5.93 -16.18 -9.61
C ALA A 29 5.45 -14.96 -10.39
N THR A 30 4.45 -14.22 -9.88
CA THR A 30 3.83 -13.07 -10.55
C THR A 30 3.82 -11.79 -9.72
N ASN A 31 4.05 -11.90 -8.42
CA ASN A 31 4.05 -10.78 -7.48
C ASN A 31 5.12 -11.03 -6.41
N GLY A 32 6.13 -10.18 -6.36
CA GLY A 32 7.28 -10.32 -5.47
C GLY A 32 7.12 -9.63 -4.12
N SER A 33 5.88 -9.26 -3.73
CA SER A 33 5.63 -8.61 -2.43
C SER A 33 5.40 -9.61 -1.29
N VAL A 34 5.83 -9.21 -0.09
CA VAL A 34 5.46 -9.87 1.16
C VAL A 34 5.08 -8.78 2.17
N VAL A 35 3.87 -8.87 2.73
CA VAL A 35 3.36 -7.97 3.77
C VAL A 35 3.57 -8.59 5.14
N GLY A 36 4.07 -7.79 6.07
CA GLY A 36 4.27 -8.25 7.45
C GLY A 36 5.54 -9.06 7.67
N TYR A 37 5.88 -9.27 8.91
CA TYR A 37 7.02 -10.09 9.31
C TYR A 37 6.63 -11.57 9.41
N ALA A 38 7.61 -12.46 9.30
CA ALA A 38 7.41 -13.91 9.40
C ALA A 38 7.04 -14.40 10.80
N SER A 39 7.30 -13.58 11.82
CA SER A 39 7.03 -13.88 13.24
C SER A 39 6.47 -12.65 13.93
N PRO A 40 5.66 -12.81 14.99
CA PRO A 40 5.15 -11.69 15.76
C PRO A 40 6.27 -10.80 16.35
N PRO A 41 6.07 -9.47 16.39
CA PRO A 41 4.89 -8.77 15.87
C PRO A 41 4.89 -8.78 14.33
N PHE A 42 3.74 -9.12 13.72
CA PHE A 42 3.64 -9.20 12.26
C PHE A 42 3.63 -7.81 11.59
N ALA A 43 3.12 -6.79 12.28
CA ALA A 43 3.23 -5.40 11.86
C ALA A 43 4.49 -4.74 12.41
N GLU A 44 4.97 -3.68 11.77
CA GLU A 44 6.10 -2.87 12.23
C GLU A 44 5.71 -2.03 13.44
N GLN A 45 6.50 -2.05 14.51
CA GLN A 45 6.25 -1.31 15.75
C GLN A 45 7.38 -0.34 16.14
N GLY A 46 8.52 -0.40 15.48
CA GLY A 46 9.66 0.48 15.73
C GLY A 46 9.71 1.69 14.79
N ASN A 47 9.27 1.50 13.53
CA ASN A 47 9.20 2.53 12.50
C ASN A 47 7.74 2.83 12.18
N VAL A 48 7.07 3.63 13.00
CA VAL A 48 5.67 4.03 12.81
C VAL A 48 5.59 5.53 12.53
N HIS A 49 4.62 5.96 11.71
CA HIS A 49 4.32 7.38 11.51
C HIS A 49 3.45 7.89 12.64
N SER A 50 2.37 7.18 12.95
CA SER A 50 1.48 7.49 14.07
C SER A 50 0.97 6.22 14.75
N GLY A 51 0.43 6.36 15.95
CA GLY A 51 -0.10 5.21 16.68
C GLY A 51 0.98 4.23 17.13
N MET A 52 0.74 2.93 16.93
CA MET A 52 1.58 1.86 17.48
C MET A 52 2.15 0.91 16.43
N GLN A 53 1.66 0.95 15.18
CA GLN A 53 2.12 0.03 14.14
C GLN A 53 1.92 0.56 12.73
N ALA A 54 2.84 0.19 11.84
CA ALA A 54 2.84 0.46 10.42
C ALA A 54 2.87 -0.84 9.62
N MET A 55 2.60 -0.78 8.32
CA MET A 55 2.68 -1.92 7.42
C MET A 55 4.09 -2.04 6.83
N PRO A 56 4.87 -3.08 7.15
CA PRO A 56 6.06 -3.39 6.38
C PRO A 56 5.66 -4.13 5.09
N LEU A 57 6.23 -3.71 3.97
CA LEU A 57 6.10 -4.32 2.65
C LEU A 57 7.49 -4.62 2.10
N PHE A 58 7.85 -5.88 2.04
CA PHE A 58 9.06 -6.35 1.37
C PHE A 58 8.75 -6.52 -0.11
N TYR A 59 9.64 -6.05 -0.99
CA TYR A 59 9.48 -6.22 -2.42
C TYR A 59 10.70 -6.88 -3.06
N ASP A 60 10.42 -7.78 -4.00
CA ASP A 60 11.38 -8.37 -4.91
C ASP A 60 10.80 -8.36 -6.33
N ASN A 61 11.23 -7.37 -7.12
CA ASN A 61 10.77 -7.21 -8.49
C ASN A 61 11.51 -8.15 -9.48
N GLY A 62 12.11 -9.23 -9.01
CA GLY A 62 12.63 -10.28 -9.90
C GLY A 62 11.56 -10.81 -10.88
N VAL A 63 10.29 -10.71 -10.50
CA VAL A 63 9.12 -11.06 -11.35
C VAL A 63 8.41 -9.84 -11.97
N GLY A 64 8.99 -8.63 -11.85
CA GLY A 64 8.54 -7.41 -12.50
C GLY A 64 7.82 -6.40 -11.62
N ILE A 65 6.95 -6.82 -10.72
CA ILE A 65 6.22 -5.96 -9.77
C ILE A 65 6.08 -6.61 -8.41
N SER A 66 5.88 -5.76 -7.40
CA SER A 66 5.49 -6.17 -6.05
C SER A 66 4.31 -5.30 -5.61
N GLU A 67 3.18 -5.91 -5.29
CA GLU A 67 1.93 -5.21 -4.97
C GLU A 67 1.22 -5.85 -3.79
N ALA A 68 0.75 -5.02 -2.84
CA ALA A 68 -0.13 -5.41 -1.75
C ALA A 68 -1.51 -4.79 -1.98
N THR A 69 -2.57 -5.60 -1.95
CA THR A 69 -3.93 -5.19 -2.30
C THR A 69 -4.89 -5.38 -1.14
N LEU A 70 -5.56 -4.31 -0.76
CA LEU A 70 -6.70 -4.29 0.16
C LEU A 70 -7.99 -4.37 -0.64
N THR A 71 -8.84 -5.35 -0.33
CA THR A 71 -10.23 -5.36 -0.79
C THR A 71 -11.12 -4.63 0.22
N LEU A 72 -11.82 -3.62 -0.25
CA LEU A 72 -12.73 -2.84 0.58
C LEU A 72 -14.05 -3.60 0.74
N VAL A 73 -14.42 -3.91 1.96
CA VAL A 73 -15.73 -4.48 2.33
C VAL A 73 -16.73 -3.35 2.54
N ASP A 74 -16.31 -2.35 3.32
CA ASP A 74 -17.06 -1.15 3.64
C ASP A 74 -16.39 0.09 3.02
N GLN A 75 -17.01 1.27 3.16
CA GLN A 75 -16.46 2.56 2.72
C GLN A 75 -16.02 2.59 1.24
N LYS A 76 -16.79 1.94 0.39
CA LYS A 76 -16.53 1.89 -1.06
C LYS A 76 -16.89 3.19 -1.78
N ASN A 77 -17.72 4.02 -1.18
CA ASN A 77 -18.12 5.31 -1.75
C ASN A 77 -17.18 6.42 -1.30
N TRP A 78 -16.28 6.82 -2.19
CA TRP A 78 -15.30 7.88 -1.97
C TRP A 78 -15.79 9.26 -2.42
N THR A 79 -17.09 9.41 -2.69
CA THR A 79 -17.73 10.70 -3.03
C THR A 79 -18.50 11.31 -1.87
N GLU A 80 -18.60 10.59 -0.75
CA GLU A 80 -19.30 11.05 0.44
C GLU A 80 -18.46 12.05 1.24
N GLU A 81 -19.11 12.83 2.10
CA GLU A 81 -18.49 13.75 3.05
C GLU A 81 -17.58 14.82 2.42
N GLY A 82 -17.63 15.02 1.08
CA GLY A 82 -16.78 15.97 0.38
C GLY A 82 -15.31 15.57 0.30
N VAL A 83 -15.02 14.27 0.33
CA VAL A 83 -13.66 13.75 0.17
C VAL A 83 -13.15 14.04 -1.24
N ASP A 84 -11.91 14.49 -1.36
CA ASP A 84 -11.27 14.80 -2.64
C ASP A 84 -9.89 14.18 -2.81
N SER A 85 -9.27 13.72 -1.74
CA SER A 85 -7.91 13.20 -1.81
C SER A 85 -7.70 11.92 -0.98
N LEU A 86 -6.79 11.09 -1.48
CA LEU A 86 -6.19 9.96 -0.78
C LEU A 86 -4.83 10.37 -0.28
N THR A 87 -4.56 10.18 1.00
CA THR A 87 -3.23 10.40 1.57
C THR A 87 -2.66 9.10 2.08
N ILE A 88 -1.35 8.94 1.91
CA ILE A 88 -0.58 7.79 2.34
C ILE A 88 0.71 8.31 2.95
N TRP A 89 1.03 7.89 4.15
CA TRP A 89 2.37 8.07 4.68
C TRP A 89 3.21 6.87 4.33
N PHE A 90 4.38 7.12 3.77
CA PHE A 90 5.33 6.09 3.39
C PHE A 90 6.74 6.42 3.84
N ARG A 91 7.54 5.40 4.00
CA ARG A 91 8.96 5.46 4.28
C ARG A 91 9.64 4.29 3.58
N GLY A 92 10.74 4.54 2.90
CA GLY A 92 11.63 3.52 2.36
C GLY A 92 12.89 3.37 3.22
N GLU A 93 13.89 2.79 2.62
CA GLU A 93 15.24 2.68 3.18
C GLU A 93 16.27 3.16 2.17
N ALA A 94 17.31 3.88 2.61
CA ALA A 94 18.34 4.41 1.73
C ALA A 94 19.07 3.34 0.89
N ALA A 95 19.07 2.10 1.37
CA ALA A 95 19.67 0.96 0.68
C ALA A 95 18.73 0.27 -0.33
N ASN A 96 17.47 0.67 -0.41
CA ASN A 96 16.51 0.10 -1.36
C ASN A 96 16.96 0.31 -2.80
N ALA A 97 16.64 -0.64 -3.66
CA ALA A 97 16.74 -0.43 -5.09
C ALA A 97 15.75 0.66 -5.53
N VAL A 98 16.17 1.50 -6.49
CA VAL A 98 15.31 2.52 -7.08
C VAL A 98 14.27 1.85 -7.97
N VAL A 99 13.02 1.87 -7.53
CA VAL A 99 11.87 1.40 -8.28
C VAL A 99 10.70 2.38 -8.10
N PRO A 100 9.85 2.58 -9.12
CA PRO A 100 8.68 3.42 -8.99
C PRO A 100 7.75 2.94 -7.88
N LEU A 101 7.29 3.86 -7.03
CA LEU A 101 6.18 3.65 -6.09
C LEU A 101 4.88 4.04 -6.77
N TYR A 102 3.84 3.22 -6.67
CA TYR A 102 2.53 3.53 -7.24
C TYR A 102 1.37 3.12 -6.32
N VAL A 103 0.22 3.72 -6.58
CA VAL A 103 -1.08 3.30 -6.07
C VAL A 103 -1.94 2.88 -7.25
N ALA A 104 -2.67 1.78 -7.12
CA ALA A 104 -3.69 1.39 -8.08
C ALA A 104 -5.06 1.29 -7.40
N VAL A 105 -6.10 1.79 -8.05
CA VAL A 105 -7.50 1.69 -7.62
C VAL A 105 -8.25 0.81 -8.60
N ASN A 106 -9.05 -0.12 -8.08
CA ASN A 106 -9.77 -1.14 -8.86
C ASN A 106 -8.88 -1.89 -9.87
N GLY A 107 -7.59 -2.03 -9.53
CA GLY A 107 -6.60 -2.76 -10.29
C GLY A 107 -6.06 -2.05 -11.55
N ASN A 108 -6.78 -1.12 -12.13
CA ASN A 108 -6.49 -0.55 -13.45
C ASN A 108 -6.11 0.94 -13.44
N ALA A 109 -6.67 1.74 -12.55
CA ALA A 109 -6.30 3.15 -12.45
C ALA A 109 -5.05 3.29 -11.60
N VAL A 110 -3.95 3.70 -12.20
CA VAL A 110 -2.63 3.73 -11.59
C VAL A 110 -2.10 5.16 -11.50
N VAL A 111 -1.66 5.53 -10.33
CA VAL A 111 -0.92 6.78 -10.10
C VAL A 111 0.46 6.44 -9.56
N THR A 112 1.48 6.86 -10.29
CA THR A 112 2.88 6.67 -9.90
C THR A 112 3.39 7.92 -9.20
N HIS A 113 4.15 7.73 -8.12
CA HIS A 113 4.77 8.83 -7.40
C HIS A 113 5.76 9.60 -8.30
N THR A 114 5.70 10.93 -8.26
CA THR A 114 6.50 11.78 -9.15
C THR A 114 8.02 11.71 -8.88
N ASN A 115 8.40 11.46 -7.63
CA ASN A 115 9.80 11.20 -7.30
C ASN A 115 10.11 9.71 -7.54
N LEU A 116 10.92 9.44 -8.57
CA LEU A 116 11.30 8.08 -8.94
C LEU A 116 12.21 7.37 -7.92
N THR A 117 12.79 8.13 -6.99
CA THR A 117 13.59 7.59 -5.87
C THR A 117 12.80 7.50 -4.56
N ALA A 118 11.47 7.54 -4.62
CA ALA A 118 10.61 7.48 -3.43
C ALA A 118 10.90 6.23 -2.57
N SER A 119 11.28 5.12 -3.18
CA SER A 119 11.67 3.89 -2.46
C SER A 119 12.90 4.06 -1.55
N GLN A 120 13.73 5.09 -1.76
CA GLN A 120 14.93 5.36 -0.96
C GLN A 120 14.76 6.47 0.07
N ILE A 121 13.56 7.07 0.18
CA ILE A 121 13.29 8.10 1.19
C ILE A 121 13.17 7.42 2.55
N ASP A 122 14.16 7.63 3.41
CA ASP A 122 14.27 7.00 4.73
C ASP A 122 13.62 7.79 5.87
N THR A 123 12.76 8.74 5.52
CA THR A 123 11.94 9.53 6.45
C THR A 123 10.46 9.39 6.08
N TRP A 124 9.58 9.46 7.09
CA TRP A 124 8.16 9.47 6.84
C TRP A 124 7.75 10.64 5.98
N THR A 125 7.15 10.35 4.84
CA THR A 125 6.76 11.32 3.82
C THR A 125 5.30 11.12 3.45
N GLN A 126 4.54 12.22 3.42
CA GLN A 126 3.15 12.20 2.99
C GLN A 126 3.07 12.26 1.47
N TRP A 127 2.27 11.36 0.90
CA TRP A 127 1.86 11.42 -0.48
C TRP A 127 0.36 11.67 -0.56
N THR A 128 -0.03 12.78 -1.18
CA THR A 128 -1.42 13.15 -1.40
C THR A 128 -1.76 12.99 -2.87
N ILE A 129 -2.82 12.27 -3.17
CA ILE A 129 -3.31 11.96 -4.52
C ILE A 129 -4.74 12.51 -4.63
N ASP A 130 -4.98 13.39 -5.61
CA ASP A 130 -6.32 13.85 -5.94
C ASP A 130 -7.15 12.68 -6.50
N LEU A 131 -8.34 12.45 -5.96
CA LEU A 131 -9.21 11.36 -6.39
C LEU A 131 -9.69 11.53 -7.84
N GLN A 132 -9.71 12.77 -8.36
CA GLN A 132 -10.07 13.05 -9.74
C GLN A 132 -9.16 12.32 -10.73
N VAL A 133 -7.87 12.15 -10.38
CA VAL A 133 -6.92 11.42 -11.24
C VAL A 133 -7.34 9.98 -11.48
N PHE A 134 -7.97 9.32 -10.51
CA PHE A 134 -8.52 7.98 -10.67
C PHE A 134 -9.84 8.01 -11.47
N ALA A 135 -10.70 9.01 -11.23
CA ALA A 135 -11.94 9.19 -11.99
C ALA A 135 -11.66 9.43 -13.47
N ASP A 136 -10.66 10.24 -13.81
CA ASP A 136 -10.22 10.50 -15.19
C ASP A 136 -9.71 9.23 -15.89
N GLN A 137 -9.26 8.23 -15.14
CA GLN A 137 -8.89 6.90 -15.62
C GLN A 137 -10.09 5.93 -15.65
N GLY A 138 -11.31 6.40 -15.39
CA GLY A 138 -12.56 5.63 -15.50
C GLY A 138 -12.99 4.92 -14.21
N VAL A 139 -12.39 5.23 -13.06
CA VAL A 139 -12.87 4.69 -11.78
C VAL A 139 -14.17 5.34 -11.38
N ASN A 140 -15.18 4.52 -11.07
CA ASN A 140 -16.36 4.99 -10.37
C ASN A 140 -16.06 5.15 -8.88
N LEU A 141 -15.80 6.39 -8.44
CA LEU A 141 -15.49 6.71 -7.06
C LEU A 141 -16.62 6.41 -6.07
N SER A 142 -17.87 6.24 -6.54
CA SER A 142 -18.97 5.79 -5.67
C SER A 142 -18.94 4.28 -5.41
N ASN A 143 -18.04 3.53 -6.06
CA ASN A 143 -17.92 2.08 -5.89
C ASN A 143 -16.47 1.62 -6.08
N VAL A 144 -15.61 2.00 -5.16
CA VAL A 144 -14.22 1.54 -5.11
C VAL A 144 -14.15 0.19 -4.40
N ASN A 145 -13.57 -0.80 -5.07
CA ASN A 145 -13.50 -2.16 -4.54
C ASN A 145 -12.12 -2.52 -4.00
N THR A 146 -11.06 -2.01 -4.61
CA THR A 146 -9.69 -2.33 -4.20
C THR A 146 -8.79 -1.12 -4.23
N ILE A 147 -7.84 -1.10 -3.32
CA ILE A 147 -6.67 -0.22 -3.34
C ILE A 147 -5.42 -1.07 -3.23
N SER A 148 -4.44 -0.80 -4.07
CA SER A 148 -3.15 -1.49 -4.06
C SER A 148 -2.00 -0.49 -3.89
N LEU A 149 -1.01 -0.87 -3.11
CA LEU A 149 0.28 -0.21 -2.99
C LEU A 149 1.32 -1.06 -3.70
N GLY A 150 2.08 -0.49 -4.62
CA GLY A 150 2.98 -1.28 -5.43
C GLY A 150 4.32 -0.62 -5.74
N LEU A 151 5.30 -1.46 -6.00
CA LEU A 151 6.67 -1.13 -6.41
C LEU A 151 6.94 -1.74 -7.79
N GLY A 152 7.47 -0.92 -8.71
CA GLY A 152 7.70 -1.29 -10.09
C GLY A 152 6.80 -0.51 -11.05
N ASN A 153 6.77 -0.91 -12.31
CA ASN A 153 5.89 -0.32 -13.31
C ASN A 153 4.77 -1.29 -13.67
N LYS A 154 3.57 -1.03 -13.15
CA LYS A 154 2.41 -1.92 -13.35
C LYS A 154 2.01 -2.09 -14.81
N SER A 155 2.17 -1.04 -15.63
CA SER A 155 1.81 -1.06 -17.06
C SER A 155 2.88 -1.71 -17.93
N ASN A 156 4.13 -1.73 -17.48
CA ASN A 156 5.25 -2.33 -18.19
C ASN A 156 6.23 -2.95 -17.19
N PRO A 157 5.92 -4.12 -16.62
CA PRO A 157 6.73 -4.76 -15.61
C PRO A 157 8.14 -5.03 -16.10
N LEU A 158 9.13 -4.55 -15.36
CA LEU A 158 10.55 -4.78 -15.61
C LEU A 158 11.14 -5.46 -14.38
N ALA A 159 11.82 -6.58 -14.63
CA ALA A 159 12.46 -7.32 -13.56
C ALA A 159 13.62 -6.53 -12.95
N GLY A 160 13.73 -6.59 -11.62
CA GLY A 160 14.86 -6.08 -10.84
C GLY A 160 14.44 -5.15 -9.70
N GLY A 161 15.30 -5.14 -8.70
CA GLY A 161 15.17 -4.33 -7.50
C GLY A 161 14.46 -5.02 -6.33
N THR A 162 15.07 -4.88 -5.16
CA THR A 162 14.55 -5.41 -3.88
C THR A 162 14.63 -4.33 -2.82
N GLY A 163 13.84 -4.46 -1.77
CA GLY A 163 13.89 -3.57 -0.61
C GLY A 163 12.72 -3.71 0.32
N THR A 164 12.62 -2.74 1.24
CA THR A 164 11.56 -2.66 2.25
C THR A 164 10.93 -1.28 2.24
N MET A 165 9.61 -1.25 2.22
CA MET A 165 8.82 -0.04 2.41
C MET A 165 7.97 -0.16 3.67
N TYR A 166 7.67 0.97 4.27
CA TYR A 166 6.72 1.07 5.38
C TYR A 166 5.59 2.01 4.97
N PHE A 167 4.36 1.63 5.27
CA PHE A 167 3.18 2.43 4.98
C PHE A 167 2.33 2.60 6.24
N ASP A 168 1.81 3.80 6.41
CA ASP A 168 0.94 4.13 7.53
C ASP A 168 -0.09 5.19 7.12
N ASP A 169 -1.07 5.43 7.95
CA ASP A 169 -2.05 6.51 7.80
C ASP A 169 -2.61 6.65 6.37
N ILE A 170 -3.08 5.52 5.80
CA ILE A 170 -3.77 5.50 4.51
C ILE A 170 -5.20 6.00 4.76
N ARG A 171 -5.52 7.21 4.29
CA ARG A 171 -6.77 7.90 4.64
C ARG A 171 -7.34 8.68 3.46
N LEU A 172 -8.66 8.77 3.43
CA LEU A 172 -9.35 9.74 2.59
C LEU A 172 -9.47 11.06 3.33
N TYR A 173 -9.23 12.15 2.64
CA TYR A 173 -9.34 13.50 3.19
C TYR A 173 -10.31 14.35 2.39
N ARG A 174 -10.93 15.29 3.09
CA ARG A 174 -11.67 16.41 2.50
C ARG A 174 -10.85 17.69 2.68
N PRO A 175 -10.95 18.65 1.74
CA PRO A 175 -10.28 19.93 1.91
C PRO A 175 -10.73 20.59 3.21
N ALA A 176 -9.80 21.29 3.87
CA ALA A 176 -10.17 22.17 4.98
C ALA A 176 -11.13 23.24 4.46
N PRO A 177 -12.17 23.59 5.22
CA PRO A 177 -13.13 24.63 4.84
C PRO A 177 -12.48 26.01 4.73
#